data_d08fcb385eff02ea97e6b5b1af4e7cfb
#
_entry.id   d08fcb385eff02ea97e6b5b1af4e7cfb
#
_cell.length_a   1.000
_cell.length_b   1.000
_cell.length_c   1.000
_cell.angle_alpha   90.00
_cell.angle_beta   90.00
_cell.angle_gamma   90.00
#
_symmetry.space_group_name_H-M   'P 1'
#
loop_
_entity.id
_entity.type
_entity.pdbx_description
1 polymer ?
#
loop_
_entity_poly.entity_id
_entity_poly.type
_entity_poly.pdbx_seq_one_letter_code
_entity_poly.pdbx_strand_id
1 'polypeptide(L)'
;VKPPRMCTDVNPKIRDVDYREMPGIPGSTSLRKAWEIMRDQKIDTLPVTSGDDELQGVITVKDIATANMDLFDTGILAKSRTSYRNILETLGATMVVGSEDAECTTGHIRIGTATPEMLESSMEKGDIVILTNRYESQLCAIEKEASLIIICNGAKVGRTIQHIAAETGVAIMSAPCDTYAAAKLISQCAPISYYMTRDDIMKFTLVTPVADVTRVMAKVRHRYFPILDAD
;
A
#
# COMPACT_ATOMS: atom_id res chain seq x y z
N VAL A 1 17.44 2.16 -24.79
CA VAL A 1 18.13 0.86 -24.86
C VAL A 1 19.51 1.14 -25.45
N LYS A 2 20.56 1.05 -24.63
CA LYS A 2 21.94 1.07 -25.16
C LYS A 2 22.17 -0.27 -25.87
N PRO A 3 22.83 -0.28 -27.04
CA PRO A 3 23.18 -1.54 -27.65
C PRO A 3 24.06 -2.35 -26.70
N PRO A 4 23.90 -3.69 -26.66
CA PRO A 4 24.71 -4.53 -25.81
C PRO A 4 26.19 -4.35 -26.14
N ARG A 5 27.03 -4.19 -25.11
CA ARG A 5 28.47 -4.24 -25.30
C ARG A 5 28.79 -5.61 -25.93
N MET A 6 29.54 -5.63 -27.02
CA MET A 6 30.04 -6.89 -27.58
C MET A 6 30.94 -7.53 -26.54
N CYS A 7 30.41 -8.49 -25.80
CA CYS A 7 31.20 -9.30 -24.89
C CYS A 7 31.86 -10.39 -25.69
N THR A 8 33.17 -10.41 -25.70
CA THR A 8 33.99 -11.43 -26.39
C THR A 8 34.17 -12.70 -25.56
N ASP A 9 33.56 -12.74 -24.38
CA ASP A 9 33.64 -13.90 -23.49
C ASP A 9 32.60 -14.96 -23.90
N VAL A 10 33.01 -16.22 -23.94
CA VAL A 10 32.18 -17.35 -24.34
C VAL A 10 31.05 -17.61 -23.31
N ASN A 11 31.21 -17.15 -22.07
CA ASN A 11 30.25 -17.30 -20.99
C ASN A 11 30.23 -16.06 -20.08
N PRO A 12 29.64 -14.92 -20.55
CA PRO A 12 29.60 -13.68 -19.80
C PRO A 12 28.79 -13.87 -18.52
N LYS A 13 29.19 -13.18 -17.45
CA LYS A 13 28.47 -13.08 -16.19
C LYS A 13 27.53 -11.88 -16.22
N ILE A 14 26.57 -11.81 -15.30
CA ILE A 14 25.62 -10.67 -15.23
C ILE A 14 26.36 -9.34 -15.14
N ARG A 15 27.44 -9.25 -14.35
CA ARG A 15 28.26 -8.03 -14.22
C ARG A 15 28.89 -7.53 -15.53
N ASP A 16 29.01 -8.39 -16.53
CA ASP A 16 29.66 -8.09 -17.82
C ASP A 16 28.65 -7.59 -18.88
N VAL A 17 27.34 -7.60 -18.55
CA VAL A 17 26.24 -7.15 -19.42
C VAL A 17 25.47 -6.01 -18.77
N ASP A 18 24.67 -5.31 -19.57
CA ASP A 18 23.83 -4.25 -19.05
C ASP A 18 22.70 -4.83 -18.17
N TYR A 19 22.64 -4.41 -16.93
CA TYR A 19 21.52 -4.66 -16.01
C TYR A 19 21.00 -3.33 -15.46
N ARG A 20 19.79 -3.37 -14.93
CA ARG A 20 19.16 -2.18 -14.37
C ARG A 20 19.38 -2.14 -12.86
N GLU A 21 20.03 -1.11 -12.40
CA GLU A 21 20.08 -0.82 -10.96
C GLU A 21 18.72 -0.27 -10.52
N MET A 22 18.17 -0.86 -9.48
CA MET A 22 16.93 -0.43 -8.87
C MET A 22 17.06 -0.47 -7.36
N PRO A 23 16.79 0.65 -6.69
CA PRO A 23 16.68 0.62 -5.24
C PRO A 23 15.47 -0.23 -4.84
N GLY A 24 15.63 -1.03 -3.79
CA GLY A 24 14.52 -1.72 -3.16
C GLY A 24 13.55 -0.72 -2.55
N ILE A 25 12.29 -1.10 -2.42
CA ILE A 25 11.28 -0.30 -1.74
C ILE A 25 10.89 -0.95 -0.41
N PRO A 26 10.59 -0.16 0.64
CA PRO A 26 10.17 -0.70 1.92
C PRO A 26 8.85 -1.47 1.81
N GLY A 27 8.71 -2.56 2.58
CA GLY A 27 7.47 -3.33 2.66
C GLY A 27 6.27 -2.54 3.19
N SER A 28 6.51 -1.44 3.91
CA SER A 28 5.49 -0.49 4.38
C SER A 28 4.88 0.38 3.29
N THR A 29 5.48 0.42 2.09
CA THR A 29 4.97 1.17 0.94
C THR A 29 3.55 0.74 0.59
N SER A 30 2.64 1.69 0.30
CA SER A 30 1.27 1.36 -0.11
C SER A 30 1.23 0.70 -1.49
N LEU A 31 0.21 -0.15 -1.73
CA LEU A 31 -0.05 -0.71 -3.07
C LEU A 31 -0.15 0.40 -4.12
N ARG A 32 -0.80 1.52 -3.79
CA ARG A 32 -0.94 2.67 -4.68
C ARG A 32 0.41 3.23 -5.09
N LYS A 33 1.30 3.47 -4.13
CA LYS A 33 2.63 4.02 -4.39
C LYS A 33 3.51 3.06 -5.19
N ALA A 34 3.46 1.78 -4.87
CA ALA A 34 4.19 0.76 -5.63
C ALA A 34 3.73 0.71 -7.10
N TRP A 35 2.41 0.76 -7.34
CA TRP A 35 1.88 0.84 -8.70
C TRP A 35 2.32 2.09 -9.45
N GLU A 36 2.34 3.26 -8.80
CA GLU A 36 2.82 4.50 -9.40
C GLU A 36 4.29 4.40 -9.82
N ILE A 37 5.14 3.84 -8.96
CA ILE A 37 6.56 3.59 -9.27
C ILE A 37 6.70 2.66 -10.49
N MET A 38 5.96 1.54 -10.51
CA MET A 38 5.99 0.60 -11.63
C MET A 38 5.56 1.26 -12.94
N ARG A 39 4.47 2.03 -12.91
CA ARG A 39 3.95 2.75 -14.07
C ARG A 39 4.96 3.77 -14.60
N ASP A 40 5.51 4.61 -13.72
CA ASP A 40 6.38 5.72 -14.11
C ASP A 40 7.74 5.20 -14.60
N GLN A 41 8.21 4.10 -14.04
CA GLN A 41 9.46 3.46 -14.45
C GLN A 41 9.28 2.41 -15.58
N LYS A 42 8.04 2.11 -15.97
CA LYS A 42 7.70 1.10 -17.00
C LYS A 42 8.27 -0.28 -16.67
N ILE A 43 8.05 -0.72 -15.45
CA ILE A 43 8.45 -2.04 -14.95
C ILE A 43 7.24 -2.72 -14.33
N ASP A 44 7.27 -4.02 -14.24
CA ASP A 44 6.17 -4.84 -13.71
C ASP A 44 6.53 -5.60 -12.43
N THR A 45 7.73 -5.39 -11.91
CA THR A 45 8.23 -6.04 -10.69
C THR A 45 9.12 -5.08 -9.91
N LEU A 46 8.96 -5.04 -8.58
CA LEU A 46 9.79 -4.26 -7.67
C LEU A 46 10.36 -5.17 -6.58
N PRO A 47 11.66 -5.05 -6.27
CA PRO A 47 12.23 -5.67 -5.08
C PRO A 47 11.74 -4.94 -3.84
N VAL A 48 11.42 -5.72 -2.81
CA VAL A 48 11.04 -5.22 -1.49
C VAL A 48 12.18 -5.51 -0.52
N THR A 49 12.71 -4.47 0.12
CA THR A 49 13.88 -4.59 0.98
C THR A 49 13.60 -4.11 2.39
N SER A 50 14.44 -4.55 3.33
CA SER A 50 14.51 -3.99 4.70
C SER A 50 15.27 -2.64 4.69
N GLY A 51 15.35 -2.00 5.87
CA GLY A 51 16.17 -0.80 6.06
C GLY A 51 17.68 -1.00 5.81
N ASP A 52 18.13 -2.26 5.84
CA ASP A 52 19.53 -2.65 5.58
C ASP A 52 19.73 -3.19 4.15
N ASP A 53 18.81 -2.83 3.24
CA ASP A 53 18.80 -3.26 1.82
C ASP A 53 18.73 -4.78 1.59
N GLU A 54 18.38 -5.57 2.61
CA GLU A 54 18.17 -7.00 2.44
C GLU A 54 16.86 -7.29 1.70
N LEU A 55 16.93 -8.16 0.70
CA LEU A 55 15.75 -8.59 -0.06
C LEU A 55 14.78 -9.38 0.81
N GLN A 56 13.59 -8.84 1.05
CA GLN A 56 12.50 -9.46 1.80
C GLN A 56 11.44 -10.10 0.93
N GLY A 57 11.31 -9.66 -0.30
CA GLY A 57 10.28 -10.12 -1.21
C GLY A 57 10.32 -9.40 -2.55
N VAL A 58 9.37 -9.77 -3.39
CA VAL A 58 9.09 -9.06 -4.65
C VAL A 58 7.60 -8.79 -4.76
N ILE A 59 7.24 -7.63 -5.30
CA ILE A 59 5.86 -7.27 -5.63
C ILE A 59 5.74 -7.07 -7.12
N THR A 60 4.71 -7.62 -7.74
CA THR A 60 4.48 -7.55 -9.17
C THR A 60 3.18 -6.81 -9.50
N VAL A 61 3.05 -6.34 -10.74
CA VAL A 61 1.78 -5.78 -11.25
C VAL A 61 0.64 -6.80 -11.12
N LYS A 62 0.94 -8.11 -11.25
CA LYS A 62 -0.06 -9.16 -11.06
C LYS A 62 -0.58 -9.20 -9.63
N ASP A 63 0.29 -9.06 -8.63
CA ASP A 63 -0.11 -9.03 -7.22
C ASP A 63 -1.02 -7.84 -6.94
N ILE A 64 -0.66 -6.66 -7.47
CA ILE A 64 -1.47 -5.44 -7.36
C ILE A 64 -2.83 -5.62 -8.06
N ALA A 65 -2.84 -6.20 -9.26
CA ALA A 65 -4.07 -6.46 -9.99
C ALA A 65 -4.98 -7.44 -9.23
N THR A 66 -4.43 -8.52 -8.69
CA THR A 66 -5.17 -9.49 -7.88
C THR A 66 -5.77 -8.82 -6.64
N ALA A 67 -4.97 -8.03 -5.90
CA ALA A 67 -5.45 -7.30 -4.73
C ALA A 67 -6.62 -6.34 -5.03
N ASN A 68 -6.67 -5.77 -6.25
CA ASN A 68 -7.74 -4.86 -6.66
C ASN A 68 -8.96 -5.56 -7.28
N MET A 69 -8.80 -6.78 -7.80
CA MET A 69 -9.87 -7.54 -8.47
C MET A 69 -10.58 -8.52 -7.56
N ASP A 70 -9.96 -8.90 -6.46
CA ASP A 70 -10.59 -9.74 -5.45
C ASP A 70 -11.77 -9.02 -4.79
N LEU A 71 -12.68 -9.79 -4.20
CA LEU A 71 -13.79 -9.23 -3.44
C LEU A 71 -13.25 -8.30 -2.35
N PHE A 72 -13.87 -7.11 -2.27
CA PHE A 72 -13.47 -6.09 -1.31
C PHE A 72 -13.57 -6.60 0.12
N ASP A 73 -12.43 -6.82 0.76
CA ASP A 73 -12.33 -7.16 2.17
C ASP A 73 -12.35 -5.89 3.02
N THR A 74 -13.45 -5.61 3.69
CA THR A 74 -13.59 -4.43 4.54
C THR A 74 -12.64 -4.41 5.73
N GLY A 75 -12.10 -5.56 6.15
CA GLY A 75 -11.11 -5.70 7.22
C GLY A 75 -9.66 -5.57 6.77
N ILE A 76 -9.40 -5.31 5.48
CA ILE A 76 -8.04 -5.34 4.92
C ILE A 76 -7.05 -4.41 5.62
N LEU A 77 -7.48 -3.21 6.02
CA LEU A 77 -6.58 -2.24 6.66
C LEU A 77 -6.07 -2.73 8.02
N ALA A 78 -6.94 -3.35 8.80
CA ALA A 78 -6.57 -3.94 10.09
C ALA A 78 -5.71 -5.21 9.91
N LYS A 79 -6.10 -6.10 8.99
CA LYS A 79 -5.36 -7.34 8.70
C LYS A 79 -3.94 -7.08 8.21
N SER A 80 -3.76 -6.06 7.40
CA SER A 80 -2.46 -5.67 6.84
C SER A 80 -1.69 -4.69 7.72
N ARG A 81 -2.27 -4.25 8.86
CA ARG A 81 -1.71 -3.22 9.76
C ARG A 81 -1.32 -1.96 9.01
N THR A 82 -2.24 -1.47 8.17
CA THR A 82 -2.01 -0.28 7.34
C THR A 82 -1.72 0.94 8.21
N SER A 83 -0.60 1.63 7.92
CA SER A 83 -0.24 2.87 8.60
C SER A 83 -1.17 4.02 8.22
N TYR A 84 -1.40 4.95 9.14
CA TYR A 84 -2.15 6.16 8.86
C TYR A 84 -1.45 7.03 7.81
N ARG A 85 -0.11 7.01 7.75
CA ARG A 85 0.66 7.67 6.69
C ARG A 85 0.27 7.19 5.29
N ASN A 86 0.11 5.89 5.10
CA ASN A 86 -0.34 5.35 3.81
C ASN A 86 -1.74 5.86 3.42
N ILE A 87 -2.64 5.99 4.39
CA ILE A 87 -3.99 6.52 4.16
C ILE A 87 -3.91 8.01 3.78
N LEU A 88 -3.14 8.80 4.54
CA LEU A 88 -2.93 10.22 4.26
C LEU A 88 -2.35 10.45 2.85
N GLU A 89 -1.29 9.72 2.49
CA GLU A 89 -0.66 9.83 1.17
C GLU A 89 -1.61 9.41 0.04
N THR A 90 -2.27 8.27 0.18
CA THR A 90 -3.11 7.71 -0.89
C THR A 90 -4.36 8.55 -1.15
N LEU A 91 -4.98 9.10 -0.11
CA LEU A 91 -6.18 9.93 -0.22
C LEU A 91 -5.86 11.42 -0.38
N GLY A 92 -4.59 11.83 -0.29
CA GLY A 92 -4.20 13.23 -0.21
C GLY A 92 -4.80 13.92 1.01
N ALA A 93 -5.01 13.17 2.09
CA ALA A 93 -5.67 13.63 3.29
C ALA A 93 -4.71 14.31 4.27
N THR A 94 -5.26 15.04 5.22
CA THR A 94 -4.53 15.66 6.34
C THR A 94 -5.05 15.14 7.66
N MET A 95 -4.16 14.96 8.64
CA MET A 95 -4.54 14.61 10.00
C MET A 95 -5.18 15.81 10.70
N VAL A 96 -6.36 15.59 11.29
CA VAL A 96 -7.10 16.61 12.06
C VAL A 96 -7.02 16.31 13.56
N VAL A 97 -7.21 15.05 13.94
CA VAL A 97 -7.09 14.56 15.33
C VAL A 97 -6.36 13.22 15.31
N GLY A 98 -5.41 13.02 16.20
CA GLY A 98 -4.64 11.78 16.34
C GLY A 98 -3.20 11.91 15.85
N SER A 99 -2.54 10.78 15.65
CA SER A 99 -1.14 10.68 15.24
C SER A 99 -1.01 10.02 13.86
N GLU A 100 -0.17 10.58 13.01
CA GLU A 100 0.20 10.00 11.71
C GLU A 100 0.99 8.69 11.85
N ASP A 101 1.63 8.47 13.01
CA ASP A 101 2.43 7.29 13.30
C ASP A 101 1.59 6.10 13.77
N ALA A 102 0.27 6.26 13.87
CA ALA A 102 -0.64 5.17 14.18
C ALA A 102 -0.85 4.23 13.01
N GLU A 103 -1.42 3.07 13.30
CA GLU A 103 -1.79 2.06 12.29
C GLU A 103 -3.17 1.48 12.57
N CYS A 104 -3.80 0.93 11.54
CA CYS A 104 -5.07 0.22 11.68
C CYS A 104 -4.81 -1.16 12.30
N THR A 105 -5.44 -1.45 13.43
CA THR A 105 -5.26 -2.71 14.15
C THR A 105 -6.55 -3.50 14.31
N THR A 106 -7.70 -2.84 14.17
CA THR A 106 -9.03 -3.42 14.36
C THR A 106 -10.05 -2.79 13.43
N GLY A 107 -11.20 -3.41 13.33
CA GLY A 107 -12.37 -2.86 12.67
C GLY A 107 -12.44 -3.07 11.17
N HIS A 108 -13.56 -2.69 10.63
CA HIS A 108 -13.93 -2.78 9.23
C HIS A 108 -14.14 -1.40 8.63
N ILE A 109 -13.97 -1.28 7.33
CA ILE A 109 -14.26 -0.07 6.59
C ILE A 109 -15.78 0.05 6.44
N ARG A 110 -16.34 1.19 6.87
CA ARG A 110 -17.74 1.54 6.71
C ARG A 110 -17.87 2.85 5.94
N ILE A 111 -18.93 2.95 5.14
CA ILE A 111 -19.25 4.17 4.40
C ILE A 111 -20.57 4.70 4.94
N GLY A 112 -20.51 5.82 5.62
CA GLY A 112 -21.67 6.45 6.27
C GLY A 112 -22.40 7.42 5.34
N THR A 113 -22.95 6.92 4.25
CA THR A 113 -23.81 7.70 3.34
C THR A 113 -25.29 7.68 3.72
N ALA A 114 -25.66 6.80 4.64
CA ALA A 114 -27.02 6.61 5.14
C ALA A 114 -27.35 7.58 6.29
N THR A 115 -28.54 7.40 6.89
CA THR A 115 -28.93 8.18 8.07
C THR A 115 -28.06 7.80 9.29
N PRO A 116 -27.95 8.66 10.31
CA PRO A 116 -27.21 8.34 11.53
C PRO A 116 -27.69 7.05 12.21
N GLU A 117 -28.99 6.76 12.20
CA GLU A 117 -29.57 5.55 12.79
C GLU A 117 -29.12 4.28 12.05
N MET A 118 -29.05 4.34 10.71
CA MET A 118 -28.54 3.22 9.90
C MET A 118 -27.02 3.04 10.11
N LEU A 119 -26.29 4.13 10.23
CA LEU A 119 -24.86 4.08 10.55
C LEU A 119 -24.66 3.44 11.93
N GLU A 120 -25.40 3.90 12.93
CA GLU A 120 -25.37 3.37 14.30
C GLU A 120 -25.60 1.87 14.36
N SER A 121 -26.60 1.36 13.63
CA SER A 121 -26.95 -0.06 13.62
C SER A 121 -25.90 -0.95 12.90
N SER A 122 -25.11 -0.38 12.00
CA SER A 122 -24.13 -1.12 11.19
C SER A 122 -22.69 -1.03 11.71
N MET A 123 -22.40 -0.09 12.60
CA MET A 123 -21.05 0.12 13.13
C MET A 123 -20.74 -0.77 14.33
N GLU A 124 -19.48 -1.16 14.38
CA GLU A 124 -18.86 -1.81 15.53
C GLU A 124 -17.68 -0.98 16.06
N LYS A 125 -17.34 -1.19 17.33
CA LYS A 125 -16.16 -0.57 17.95
C LYS A 125 -14.91 -0.86 17.14
N GLY A 126 -14.11 0.17 16.89
CA GLY A 126 -12.86 0.07 16.15
C GLY A 126 -13.01 0.22 14.64
N ASP A 127 -14.21 0.35 14.11
CA ASP A 127 -14.44 0.54 12.68
C ASP A 127 -13.77 1.81 12.13
N ILE A 128 -13.44 1.77 10.85
CA ILE A 128 -12.91 2.90 10.07
C ILE A 128 -14.05 3.43 9.22
N VAL A 129 -14.41 4.70 9.41
CA VAL A 129 -15.65 5.24 8.84
C VAL A 129 -15.36 6.37 7.88
N ILE A 130 -15.83 6.24 6.64
CA ILE A 130 -15.76 7.27 5.60
C ILE A 130 -17.08 8.06 5.64
N LEU A 131 -16.99 9.35 5.95
CA LEU A 131 -18.13 10.24 6.16
C LEU A 131 -18.05 11.50 5.29
N THR A 132 -19.18 12.20 5.23
CA THR A 132 -19.29 13.57 4.76
C THR A 132 -19.34 14.56 5.94
N ASN A 133 -19.71 15.83 5.67
CA ASN A 133 -19.75 16.89 6.68
C ASN A 133 -21.08 16.91 7.50
N ARG A 134 -21.65 15.75 7.83
CA ARG A 134 -22.81 15.67 8.70
C ARG A 134 -22.38 15.54 10.15
N TYR A 135 -22.73 16.53 10.98
CA TYR A 135 -22.39 16.57 12.39
C TYR A 135 -22.88 15.33 13.15
N GLU A 136 -24.14 14.95 12.94
CA GLU A 136 -24.78 13.82 13.61
C GLU A 136 -24.07 12.49 13.29
N SER A 137 -23.65 12.30 12.03
CA SER A 137 -22.91 11.10 11.64
C SER A 137 -21.51 11.05 12.24
N GLN A 138 -20.85 12.21 12.35
CA GLN A 138 -19.53 12.30 12.98
C GLN A 138 -19.63 12.00 14.49
N LEU A 139 -20.63 12.56 15.16
CA LEU A 139 -20.87 12.31 16.58
C LEU A 139 -21.20 10.84 16.83
N CYS A 140 -22.11 10.25 16.03
CA CYS A 140 -22.44 8.83 16.09
C CYS A 140 -21.19 7.94 15.96
N ALA A 141 -20.30 8.22 14.99
CA ALA A 141 -19.07 7.45 14.80
C ALA A 141 -18.12 7.54 16.01
N ILE A 142 -18.05 8.71 16.67
CA ILE A 142 -17.26 8.87 17.89
C ILE A 142 -17.89 8.10 19.05
N GLU A 143 -19.19 8.20 19.25
CA GLU A 143 -19.93 7.48 20.31
C GLU A 143 -19.86 5.97 20.16
N LYS A 144 -19.78 5.47 18.91
CA LYS A 144 -19.54 4.04 18.61
C LYS A 144 -18.08 3.63 18.70
N GLU A 145 -17.22 4.51 19.18
CA GLU A 145 -15.78 4.25 19.35
C GLU A 145 -15.09 3.79 18.05
N ALA A 146 -15.33 4.49 16.93
CA ALA A 146 -14.58 4.31 15.71
C ALA A 146 -13.06 4.45 15.99
N SER A 147 -12.22 3.71 15.30
CA SER A 147 -10.76 3.91 15.39
C SER A 147 -10.30 5.09 14.55
N LEU A 148 -10.92 5.29 13.38
CA LEU A 148 -10.59 6.34 12.44
C LEU A 148 -11.85 6.83 11.72
N ILE A 149 -11.99 8.15 11.61
CA ILE A 149 -13.02 8.81 10.80
C ILE A 149 -12.31 9.57 9.66
N ILE A 150 -12.73 9.32 8.42
CA ILE A 150 -12.24 10.01 7.23
C ILE A 150 -13.35 10.92 6.72
N ILE A 151 -13.18 12.22 6.86
CA ILE A 151 -14.12 13.23 6.40
C ILE A 151 -13.77 13.67 4.98
N CYS A 152 -14.67 13.41 4.04
CA CYS A 152 -14.45 13.66 2.61
C CYS A 152 -14.85 15.10 2.17
N ASN A 153 -14.58 15.40 0.88
CA ASN A 153 -14.86 16.68 0.22
C ASN A 153 -14.09 17.88 0.78
N GLY A 154 -12.95 17.66 1.42
CA GLY A 154 -12.16 18.72 2.03
C GLY A 154 -12.92 19.51 3.10
N ALA A 155 -13.96 18.91 3.70
CA ALA A 155 -14.80 19.57 4.66
C ALA A 155 -14.04 19.86 5.96
N LYS A 156 -14.29 21.04 6.52
CA LYS A 156 -13.74 21.42 7.82
C LYS A 156 -14.47 20.71 8.93
N VAL A 157 -13.71 20.06 9.81
CA VAL A 157 -14.23 19.42 11.02
C VAL A 157 -14.45 20.49 12.10
N GLY A 158 -15.66 20.51 12.69
CA GLY A 158 -16.01 21.48 13.74
C GLY A 158 -15.16 21.29 15.01
N ARG A 159 -14.85 22.37 15.72
CA ARG A 159 -14.01 22.33 16.93
C ARG A 159 -14.58 21.40 18.01
N THR A 160 -15.91 21.36 18.18
CA THR A 160 -16.57 20.46 19.13
C THR A 160 -16.28 19.01 18.81
N ILE A 161 -16.42 18.61 17.54
CA ILE A 161 -16.09 17.25 17.09
C ILE A 161 -14.62 16.91 17.31
N GLN A 162 -13.72 17.83 16.99
CA GLN A 162 -12.29 17.63 17.24
C GLN A 162 -11.99 17.41 18.72
N HIS A 163 -12.64 18.18 19.59
CA HIS A 163 -12.43 18.08 21.04
C HIS A 163 -12.93 16.73 21.56
N ILE A 164 -14.17 16.34 21.23
CA ILE A 164 -14.74 15.06 21.66
C ILE A 164 -13.91 13.88 21.12
N ALA A 165 -13.48 13.93 19.85
CA ALA A 165 -12.65 12.90 19.26
C ALA A 165 -11.29 12.75 19.97
N ALA A 166 -10.66 13.88 20.33
CA ALA A 166 -9.40 13.88 21.06
C ALA A 166 -9.55 13.27 22.47
N GLU A 167 -10.65 13.59 23.17
CA GLU A 167 -10.93 13.05 24.52
C GLU A 167 -11.22 11.55 24.49
N THR A 168 -11.87 11.07 23.42
CA THR A 168 -12.25 9.66 23.28
C THR A 168 -11.21 8.80 22.56
N GLY A 169 -10.13 9.41 22.06
CA GLY A 169 -9.06 8.71 21.36
C GLY A 169 -9.41 8.31 19.92
N VAL A 170 -10.44 8.92 19.32
CA VAL A 170 -10.85 8.68 17.93
C VAL A 170 -10.02 9.55 17.00
N ALA A 171 -9.36 8.94 16.02
CA ALA A 171 -8.61 9.68 15.01
C ALA A 171 -9.53 10.25 13.92
N ILE A 172 -9.21 11.45 13.41
CA ILE A 172 -9.93 12.09 12.32
C ILE A 172 -8.94 12.56 11.25
N MET A 173 -9.23 12.22 10.01
CA MET A 173 -8.56 12.72 8.80
C MET A 173 -9.54 13.51 7.94
N SER A 174 -9.07 14.52 7.23
CA SER A 174 -9.82 15.24 6.21
C SER A 174 -9.23 14.96 4.84
N ALA A 175 -10.03 14.36 3.94
CA ALA A 175 -9.64 14.02 2.58
C ALA A 175 -10.31 14.97 1.57
N PRO A 176 -9.59 15.48 0.56
CA PRO A 176 -10.17 16.38 -0.45
C PRO A 176 -11.10 15.67 -1.42
N CYS A 177 -10.94 14.36 -1.62
CA CYS A 177 -11.76 13.55 -2.50
C CYS A 177 -13.16 13.30 -1.93
N ASP A 178 -14.10 12.91 -2.79
CA ASP A 178 -15.43 12.49 -2.38
C ASP A 178 -15.44 11.08 -1.77
N THR A 179 -16.58 10.68 -1.20
CA THR A 179 -16.73 9.37 -0.53
C THR A 179 -16.57 8.19 -1.49
N TYR A 180 -16.95 8.34 -2.76
CA TYR A 180 -16.80 7.28 -3.74
C TYR A 180 -15.31 7.06 -4.09
N ALA A 181 -14.58 8.15 -4.33
CA ALA A 181 -13.15 8.08 -4.59
C ALA A 181 -12.38 7.54 -3.38
N ALA A 182 -12.72 8.01 -2.16
CA ALA A 182 -12.15 7.48 -0.92
C ALA A 182 -12.41 5.98 -0.77
N ALA A 183 -13.63 5.52 -0.97
CA ALA A 183 -14.00 4.10 -0.92
C ALA A 183 -13.25 3.24 -1.94
N LYS A 184 -13.02 3.77 -3.14
CA LYS A 184 -12.27 3.09 -4.19
C LYS A 184 -10.77 3.00 -3.91
N LEU A 185 -10.21 4.03 -3.27
CA LEU A 185 -8.77 4.13 -3.02
C LEU A 185 -8.33 3.49 -1.70
N ILE A 186 -9.25 3.34 -0.74
CA ILE A 186 -8.89 2.97 0.63
C ILE A 186 -8.17 1.61 0.74
N SER A 187 -8.56 0.62 -0.05
CA SER A 187 -7.89 -0.68 -0.08
C SER A 187 -6.46 -0.61 -0.64
N GLN A 188 -6.17 0.40 -1.46
CA GLN A 188 -4.86 0.63 -2.05
C GLN A 188 -3.86 1.25 -1.06
N CYS A 189 -4.33 1.63 0.15
CA CYS A 189 -3.49 2.10 1.24
C CYS A 189 -2.69 0.96 1.90
N ALA A 190 -3.14 -0.29 1.73
CA ALA A 190 -2.51 -1.45 2.36
C ALA A 190 -1.03 -1.59 1.94
N PRO A 191 -0.14 -1.99 2.88
CA PRO A 191 1.27 -2.12 2.59
C PRO A 191 1.56 -3.31 1.67
N ILE A 192 2.54 -3.16 0.78
CA ILE A 192 2.93 -4.22 -0.16
C ILE A 192 3.45 -5.47 0.54
N SER A 193 3.98 -5.34 1.75
CA SER A 193 4.42 -6.48 2.56
C SER A 193 3.34 -7.52 2.82
N TYR A 194 2.06 -7.13 2.74
CA TYR A 194 0.93 -8.03 2.88
C TYR A 194 0.70 -8.92 1.64
N TYR A 195 1.08 -8.42 0.46
CA TYR A 195 0.81 -9.05 -0.84
C TYR A 195 2.05 -9.59 -1.55
N MET A 196 3.24 -9.17 -1.15
CA MET A 196 4.48 -9.55 -1.82
C MET A 196 4.75 -11.05 -1.72
N THR A 197 5.39 -11.60 -2.73
CA THR A 197 5.95 -12.95 -2.69
C THR A 197 7.23 -12.95 -1.85
N ARG A 198 7.29 -13.83 -0.85
CA ARG A 198 8.44 -13.95 0.09
C ARG A 198 9.25 -15.21 -0.17
N ASP A 199 8.57 -16.30 -0.48
CA ASP A 199 9.19 -17.63 -0.62
C ASP A 199 9.50 -17.92 -2.09
N ASP A 200 10.48 -18.77 -2.31
CA ASP A 200 10.90 -19.25 -3.65
C ASP A 200 11.23 -18.12 -4.65
N ILE A 201 11.75 -17.00 -4.14
CA ILE A 201 12.19 -15.90 -4.99
C ILE A 201 13.43 -16.36 -5.76
N MET A 202 13.26 -16.44 -7.09
CA MET A 202 14.35 -16.73 -7.98
C MET A 202 15.25 -15.49 -8.08
N LYS A 203 16.47 -15.58 -7.58
CA LYS A 203 17.44 -14.49 -7.51
C LYS A 203 18.77 -14.95 -8.06
N PHE A 204 19.54 -14.02 -8.58
CA PHE A 204 20.88 -14.26 -9.12
C PHE A 204 21.90 -13.35 -8.45
N THR A 205 23.16 -13.63 -8.65
CA THR A 205 24.27 -12.78 -8.22
C THR A 205 25.01 -12.22 -9.43
N LEU A 206 25.78 -11.16 -9.26
CA LEU A 206 26.56 -10.54 -10.34
C LEU A 206 27.54 -11.51 -11.03
N VAL A 207 27.93 -12.57 -10.34
CA VAL A 207 28.85 -13.60 -10.89
C VAL A 207 28.10 -14.73 -11.59
N THR A 208 26.78 -14.75 -11.62
CA THR A 208 26.00 -15.78 -12.31
C THR A 208 26.19 -15.68 -13.83
N PRO A 209 26.44 -16.81 -14.52
CA PRO A 209 26.54 -16.80 -15.98
C PRO A 209 25.23 -16.44 -16.66
N VAL A 210 25.28 -15.61 -17.69
CA VAL A 210 24.09 -15.18 -18.44
C VAL A 210 23.34 -16.36 -19.07
N ALA A 211 24.06 -17.41 -19.48
CA ALA A 211 23.46 -18.64 -20.01
C ALA A 211 22.53 -19.33 -19.00
N ASP A 212 22.87 -19.31 -17.70
CA ASP A 212 22.02 -19.89 -16.64
C ASP A 212 20.78 -19.07 -16.42
N VAL A 213 20.89 -17.73 -16.41
CA VAL A 213 19.75 -16.82 -16.34
C VAL A 213 18.78 -17.06 -17.49
N THR A 214 19.30 -17.14 -18.72
CA THR A 214 18.50 -17.39 -19.93
C THR A 214 17.76 -18.72 -19.85
N ARG A 215 18.42 -19.77 -19.34
CA ARG A 215 17.81 -21.09 -19.16
C ARG A 215 16.67 -21.06 -18.15
N VAL A 216 16.83 -20.31 -17.06
CA VAL A 216 15.79 -20.13 -16.04
C VAL A 216 14.64 -19.30 -16.61
N MET A 217 14.91 -18.20 -17.29
CA MET A 217 13.89 -17.36 -17.94
C MET A 217 13.00 -18.17 -18.89
N ALA A 218 13.59 -19.07 -19.67
CA ALA A 218 12.86 -19.93 -20.59
C ALA A 218 11.88 -20.89 -19.87
N LYS A 219 12.22 -21.32 -18.63
CA LYS A 219 11.39 -22.25 -17.85
C LYS A 219 10.24 -21.54 -17.11
N VAL A 220 10.51 -20.40 -16.49
CA VAL A 220 9.57 -19.76 -15.56
C VAL A 220 8.74 -18.64 -16.19
N ARG A 221 9.03 -18.22 -17.40
CA ARG A 221 8.35 -17.12 -18.13
C ARG A 221 8.32 -15.78 -17.38
N HIS A 222 9.25 -15.57 -16.43
CA HIS A 222 9.45 -14.27 -15.79
C HIS A 222 10.46 -13.44 -16.60
N ARG A 223 10.26 -12.12 -16.59
CA ARG A 223 11.10 -11.16 -17.35
C ARG A 223 12.10 -10.43 -16.47
N TYR A 224 11.85 -10.38 -15.15
CA TYR A 224 12.62 -9.62 -14.19
C TYR A 224 12.98 -10.53 -13.02
N PHE A 225 14.23 -10.45 -12.60
CA PHE A 225 14.76 -11.19 -11.47
C PHE A 225 15.62 -10.25 -10.61
N PRO A 226 15.51 -10.31 -9.29
CA PRO A 226 16.45 -9.63 -8.41
C PRO A 226 17.86 -10.15 -8.62
N ILE A 227 18.80 -9.22 -8.74
CA ILE A 227 20.23 -9.50 -8.73
C ILE A 227 20.76 -8.96 -7.41
N LEU A 228 21.41 -9.81 -6.64
CA LEU A 228 22.00 -9.45 -5.36
C LEU A 228 23.50 -9.29 -5.54
N ASP A 229 24.06 -8.27 -4.91
CA ASP A 229 25.48 -8.24 -4.69
C ASP A 229 25.86 -9.40 -3.77
N ALA A 230 26.84 -10.18 -4.17
CA ALA A 230 27.37 -11.22 -3.31
C ALA A 230 28.45 -10.60 -2.43
N ASP A 231 28.11 -10.28 -1.19
CA ASP A 231 29.05 -10.18 -0.08
C ASP A 231 28.79 -11.31 0.89
#